data_0dd7617838f75d12b736d6a13ab31692
#
_entry.id   0dd7617838f75d12b736d6a13ab31692
#
_cell.length_a   1.000
_cell.length_b   1.000
_cell.length_c   1.000
_cell.angle_alpha   90.00
_cell.angle_beta   90.00
_cell.angle_gamma   90.00
#
_symmetry.space_group_name_H-M   'P 1'
#
loop_
_entity.id
_entity.type
_entity.pdbx_description
1 polymer ?
#
loop_
_entity_poly.entity_id
_entity_poly.type
_entity_poly.pdbx_seq_one_letter_code
_entity_poly.pdbx_strand_id
1 'polypeptide(L)'
;MKKTFLKSILLSTLTLVSLFSCGDGFKFIISGLDKPSDNTELKNSNSDDQNNIDDKNEFTIFSINDFHGKIEATSAYNGLLALQGAIRGNPKYTEDSPIVSAGDMWQGTYVSGFDKGESLTKLMNDFPISAMALGNHEFDWGFSKIESNQNKANYPFLCANLIQKSTKKRPDSIKDHIVLDIDGFKLGVVGAMGAELESSIKSSRIEDFEFSNDTNLLKNAITSCEDEGAKSTILVLHDDKDSTYTNTIQRSKLNFKGIFGGHSHSFQLEQSNSIIPYVQGGCDSNGYSYMTFSKTTGALKDINYVNVDSSMASNATMDLIQKTNNLIDSIPTITYGTSTGRWNKTNTTNFVLQAMFYAAKKKYPDKNYTTETLVALHNNSGIRGKFTSGEMTNKTVQTVSPFDNVVTILPNREVNGTLLETAGSKPYCRSYPNSSGWTTKRTMDIVTIDYLVSDRYSAALSPTKPTPAINLENDKGEDYIIYDVVADYIKYLCQDGNVINAADYN
;
A
#
# COMPACT_ATOMS: atom_id res chain seq x y z
N MET A 1 -17.03 -30.31 -50.93
CA MET A 1 -16.14 -31.45 -50.49
C MET A 1 -15.49 -30.99 -49.21
N LYS A 2 -16.04 -31.35 -48.06
CA LYS A 2 -15.71 -32.47 -47.13
C LYS A 2 -14.20 -32.60 -46.89
N LYS A 3 -13.80 -32.31 -45.62
CA LYS A 3 -13.33 -33.20 -44.54
C LYS A 3 -12.60 -32.30 -43.52
N THR A 4 -13.05 -32.12 -42.32
CA THR A 4 -13.05 -32.93 -41.08
C THR A 4 -11.71 -33.65 -40.80
N PHE A 5 -11.13 -33.34 -39.63
CA PHE A 5 -10.46 -34.24 -38.66
C PHE A 5 -9.86 -33.36 -37.55
N LEU A 6 -10.31 -33.38 -36.38
CA LEU A 6 -10.33 -34.34 -35.24
C LEU A 6 -8.99 -34.39 -34.47
N LYS A 7 -9.05 -33.93 -33.25
CA LYS A 7 -8.43 -34.36 -31.98
C LYS A 7 -7.08 -35.11 -32.02
N SER A 8 -6.18 -34.66 -31.15
CA SER A 8 -5.59 -35.59 -30.17
C SER A 8 -5.05 -34.84 -28.97
N ILE A 9 -5.56 -35.25 -27.86
CA ILE A 9 -5.04 -35.12 -26.49
C ILE A 9 -3.79 -36.00 -26.41
N LEU A 10 -2.69 -35.50 -25.87
CA LEU A 10 -1.70 -36.37 -25.25
C LEU A 10 -1.17 -35.77 -23.96
N LEU A 11 -1.49 -36.46 -22.91
CA LEU A 11 -0.97 -36.44 -21.55
C LEU A 11 0.36 -37.20 -21.55
N SER A 12 1.43 -36.61 -20.98
CA SER A 12 2.56 -37.38 -20.42
C SER A 12 3.40 -36.43 -19.57
N THR A 13 3.28 -36.54 -18.30
CA THR A 13 4.11 -37.28 -17.31
C THR A 13 5.57 -36.86 -17.25
N LEU A 14 5.85 -36.25 -16.13
CA LEU A 14 6.85 -36.60 -15.08
C LEU A 14 8.33 -36.67 -15.44
N THR A 15 9.06 -36.15 -14.48
CA THR A 15 10.45 -36.36 -14.05
C THR A 15 11.45 -35.34 -14.59
N LEU A 16 12.32 -34.74 -13.81
CA LEU A 16 13.20 -35.27 -12.79
C LEU A 16 13.74 -34.20 -11.86
N VAL A 17 13.85 -34.55 -10.61
CA VAL A 17 14.59 -33.93 -9.53
C VAL A 17 16.10 -33.84 -9.86
N SER A 18 16.76 -32.74 -9.55
CA SER A 18 18.16 -32.80 -9.18
C SER A 18 18.43 -31.84 -8.00
N LEU A 19 18.66 -32.47 -6.88
CA LEU A 19 19.25 -31.95 -5.65
C LEU A 19 20.68 -31.44 -5.92
N PHE A 20 21.01 -30.26 -5.46
CA PHE A 20 22.33 -29.97 -4.94
C PHE A 20 22.25 -29.24 -3.61
N SER A 21 22.81 -29.91 -2.61
CA SER A 21 22.98 -29.57 -1.22
C SER A 21 24.19 -28.67 -1.03
N CYS A 22 24.07 -27.73 -0.06
CA CYS A 22 25.04 -27.29 0.96
C CYS A 22 24.52 -25.97 1.56
N GLY A 23 24.38 -25.73 2.82
CA GLY A 23 24.68 -26.42 4.05
C GLY A 23 24.34 -25.50 5.21
N ASP A 24 24.07 -26.07 6.39
CA ASP A 24 23.93 -25.48 7.74
C ASP A 24 22.61 -24.73 7.99
N GLY A 25 21.65 -25.21 8.72
CA GLY A 25 21.65 -25.99 9.94
C GLY A 25 20.84 -25.26 11.00
N PHE A 26 19.48 -25.48 11.07
CA PHE A 26 18.72 -25.26 12.31
C PHE A 26 17.90 -26.52 12.58
N LYS A 27 18.31 -27.22 13.64
CA LYS A 27 17.60 -28.37 14.20
C LYS A 27 16.41 -27.89 15.01
N PHE A 28 15.20 -28.28 14.65
CA PHE A 28 14.09 -28.37 15.59
C PHE A 28 14.08 -29.75 16.21
N ILE A 29 14.22 -29.80 17.53
CA ILE A 29 14.05 -31.01 18.34
C ILE A 29 12.57 -31.20 18.58
N ILE A 30 11.99 -32.25 18.00
CA ILE A 30 10.69 -32.77 18.43
C ILE A 30 11.00 -34.00 19.30
N SER A 31 10.80 -33.85 20.60
CA SER A 31 10.82 -34.99 21.54
C SER A 31 9.40 -35.51 21.73
N GLY A 32 9.27 -36.82 21.56
CA GLY A 32 8.25 -37.63 22.21
C GLY A 32 7.05 -38.07 21.36
N LEU A 33 7.19 -39.22 20.72
CA LEU A 33 6.08 -40.12 20.40
C LEU A 33 6.54 -41.55 20.73
N ASP A 34 6.22 -41.98 21.95
CA ASP A 34 6.15 -43.42 22.24
C ASP A 34 4.71 -43.87 22.04
N LYS A 35 4.56 -44.96 21.26
CA LYS A 35 3.33 -45.75 21.24
C LYS A 35 3.37 -46.78 22.38
N PRO A 36 2.19 -47.07 22.95
CA PRO A 36 1.86 -48.48 23.10
C PRO A 36 0.45 -48.85 22.64
N SER A 37 0.35 -50.09 22.24
CA SER A 37 -0.85 -50.89 21.94
C SER A 37 -1.72 -51.06 23.19
N ASP A 38 -3.04 -51.09 23.07
CA ASP A 38 -3.92 -52.25 23.23
C ASP A 38 -5.40 -51.82 23.36
N ASN A 39 -6.21 -52.70 22.82
CA ASN A 39 -7.66 -52.73 22.82
C ASN A 39 -8.34 -52.55 24.17
N THR A 40 -9.36 -51.70 24.22
CA THR A 40 -10.60 -52.02 25.00
C THR A 40 -11.77 -51.23 24.39
N GLU A 41 -12.79 -51.98 23.98
CA GLU A 41 -14.12 -51.45 23.68
C GLU A 41 -14.73 -50.73 24.85
N LEU A 42 -15.20 -49.51 24.68
CA LEU A 42 -16.21 -48.93 25.54
C LEU A 42 -17.17 -48.02 24.71
N LYS A 43 -18.34 -48.55 24.66
CA LYS A 43 -19.67 -47.95 24.48
C LYS A 43 -19.80 -46.49 24.06
N ASN A 44 -20.50 -46.31 22.95
CA ASN A 44 -21.24 -45.10 22.56
C ASN A 44 -21.99 -44.46 23.73
N SER A 45 -21.69 -43.22 23.99
CA SER A 45 -22.67 -42.31 24.54
C SER A 45 -22.56 -40.97 23.77
N ASN A 46 -23.67 -40.60 23.18
CA ASN A 46 -23.92 -39.41 22.38
C ASN A 46 -23.35 -38.15 23.05
N SER A 47 -22.44 -37.44 22.35
CA SER A 47 -22.08 -36.06 22.61
C SER A 47 -21.71 -35.31 21.32
N ASP A 48 -22.58 -35.44 20.29
CA ASP A 48 -22.41 -34.77 19.00
C ASP A 48 -23.35 -33.55 18.83
N ASP A 49 -23.77 -32.88 19.90
CA ASP A 49 -24.73 -31.76 19.81
C ASP A 49 -24.29 -30.45 20.48
N GLN A 50 -23.00 -30.25 20.80
CA GLN A 50 -22.58 -28.99 21.43
C GLN A 50 -21.66 -28.09 20.59
N ASN A 51 -21.20 -28.50 19.42
CA ASN A 51 -20.33 -27.67 18.55
C ASN A 51 -21.07 -26.95 17.41
N ASN A 52 -22.39 -27.09 17.26
CA ASN A 52 -23.17 -26.50 16.16
C ASN A 52 -24.14 -25.40 16.60
N ILE A 53 -24.10 -24.94 17.85
CA ILE A 53 -25.04 -23.93 18.36
C ILE A 53 -24.44 -22.52 18.40
N ASP A 54 -23.11 -22.38 18.40
CA ASP A 54 -22.45 -21.06 18.50
C ASP A 54 -22.35 -20.29 17.17
N ASP A 55 -22.23 -20.97 16.02
CA ASP A 55 -22.08 -20.32 14.71
C ASP A 55 -23.26 -19.44 14.27
N LYS A 56 -24.48 -19.71 14.74
CA LYS A 56 -25.67 -18.92 14.40
C LYS A 56 -25.76 -17.59 15.15
N ASN A 57 -24.97 -17.41 16.22
CA ASN A 57 -25.00 -16.24 17.08
C ASN A 57 -23.81 -15.31 16.90
N GLU A 58 -22.95 -15.58 15.94
CA GLU A 58 -21.77 -14.78 15.66
C GLU A 58 -21.78 -14.26 14.22
N PHE A 59 -21.04 -13.19 13.98
CA PHE A 59 -20.70 -12.71 12.63
C PHE A 59 -19.24 -12.26 12.60
N THR A 60 -18.63 -12.33 11.43
CA THR A 60 -17.26 -11.91 11.23
C THR A 60 -17.20 -10.81 10.20
N ILE A 61 -16.47 -9.74 10.52
CA ILE A 61 -16.10 -8.68 9.60
C ILE A 61 -14.62 -8.80 9.27
N PHE A 62 -14.29 -8.63 8.01
CA PHE A 62 -12.93 -8.70 7.49
C PHE A 62 -12.40 -7.31 7.14
N SER A 63 -11.08 -7.13 7.17
CA SER A 63 -10.45 -5.88 6.76
C SER A 63 -9.21 -6.14 5.91
N ILE A 64 -9.07 -5.35 4.85
CA ILE A 64 -7.86 -5.21 4.05
C ILE A 64 -7.29 -3.81 4.24
N ASN A 65 -6.00 -3.65 4.05
CA ASN A 65 -5.31 -2.37 4.21
C ASN A 65 -4.06 -2.32 3.33
N ASP A 66 -3.60 -1.11 3.01
CA ASP A 66 -2.32 -0.89 2.32
C ASP A 66 -2.14 -1.80 1.10
N PHE A 67 -3.20 -1.88 0.28
CA PHE A 67 -3.21 -2.75 -0.90
C PHE A 67 -2.29 -2.24 -2.00
N HIS A 68 -2.12 -0.92 -2.10
CA HIS A 68 -1.19 -0.25 -3.00
C HIS A 68 -1.27 -0.71 -4.46
N GLY A 69 -2.49 -0.95 -4.95
CA GLY A 69 -2.72 -1.32 -6.35
C GLY A 69 -2.14 -2.66 -6.77
N LYS A 70 -1.85 -3.57 -5.84
CA LYS A 70 -1.23 -4.89 -6.11
C LYS A 70 -2.24 -5.88 -6.73
N ILE A 71 -2.78 -5.51 -7.89
CA ILE A 71 -3.78 -6.28 -8.61
C ILE A 71 -3.19 -7.58 -9.16
N GLU A 72 -2.02 -7.49 -9.83
CA GLU A 72 -1.29 -8.64 -10.38
C GLU A 72 -0.49 -9.35 -9.28
N ALA A 73 -0.43 -10.68 -9.33
CA ALA A 73 0.49 -11.44 -8.49
C ALA A 73 1.93 -11.36 -9.04
N THR A 74 2.90 -11.31 -8.14
CA THR A 74 4.34 -11.31 -8.46
C THR A 74 5.11 -12.12 -7.44
N SER A 75 6.44 -12.17 -7.55
CA SER A 75 7.29 -12.78 -6.51
C SER A 75 7.29 -12.03 -5.16
N ALA A 76 6.72 -10.82 -5.10
CA ALA A 76 6.74 -9.96 -3.92
C ALA A 76 5.37 -9.83 -3.23
N TYR A 77 4.29 -10.04 -3.97
CA TYR A 77 2.91 -9.92 -3.47
C TYR A 77 1.96 -10.86 -4.23
N ASN A 78 0.86 -11.23 -3.56
CA ASN A 78 0.00 -12.34 -3.99
C ASN A 78 -1.12 -11.94 -4.97
N GLY A 79 -1.41 -10.63 -5.09
CA GLY A 79 -2.41 -10.10 -6.01
C GLY A 79 -3.85 -10.11 -5.46
N LEU A 80 -4.72 -9.40 -6.17
CA LEU A 80 -6.12 -9.21 -5.79
C LEU A 80 -6.89 -10.53 -5.67
N LEU A 81 -6.66 -11.45 -6.61
CA LEU A 81 -7.40 -12.72 -6.66
C LEU A 81 -7.05 -13.62 -5.47
N ALA A 82 -5.75 -13.68 -5.10
CA ALA A 82 -5.34 -14.45 -3.94
C ALA A 82 -5.89 -13.86 -2.63
N LEU A 83 -5.94 -12.52 -2.52
CA LEU A 83 -6.50 -11.84 -1.35
C LEU A 83 -8.00 -12.16 -1.20
N GLN A 84 -8.80 -12.04 -2.27
CA GLN A 84 -10.21 -12.42 -2.23
C GLN A 84 -10.38 -13.90 -1.93
N GLY A 85 -9.63 -14.75 -2.61
CA GLY A 85 -9.70 -16.19 -2.42
C GLY A 85 -9.34 -16.64 -1.00
N ALA A 86 -8.38 -15.96 -0.37
CA ALA A 86 -8.00 -16.19 1.01
C ALA A 86 -9.12 -15.83 2.00
N ILE A 87 -9.78 -14.68 1.80
CA ILE A 87 -10.91 -14.27 2.63
C ILE A 87 -12.07 -15.25 2.46
N ARG A 88 -12.45 -15.59 1.22
CA ARG A 88 -13.51 -16.56 0.92
C ARG A 88 -13.23 -17.96 1.44
N GLY A 89 -11.96 -18.36 1.49
CA GLY A 89 -11.51 -19.61 2.06
C GLY A 89 -11.44 -19.66 3.59
N ASN A 90 -11.65 -18.53 4.27
CA ASN A 90 -11.65 -18.50 5.73
C ASN A 90 -12.91 -19.18 6.28
N PRO A 91 -12.81 -20.13 7.24
CA PRO A 91 -13.97 -20.83 7.79
C PRO A 91 -15.04 -19.93 8.41
N LYS A 92 -14.67 -18.68 8.78
CA LYS A 92 -15.57 -17.69 9.37
C LYS A 92 -16.25 -16.79 8.30
N TYR A 93 -15.88 -16.96 7.02
CA TYR A 93 -16.47 -16.18 5.93
C TYR A 93 -17.81 -16.74 5.51
N THR A 94 -18.76 -15.85 5.28
CA THR A 94 -20.03 -16.12 4.59
C THR A 94 -20.21 -15.08 3.49
N GLU A 95 -21.09 -15.31 2.52
CA GLU A 95 -21.35 -14.33 1.44
C GLU A 95 -21.90 -12.98 1.97
N ASP A 96 -22.47 -12.97 3.18
CA ASP A 96 -22.95 -11.78 3.86
C ASP A 96 -21.92 -11.14 4.80
N SER A 97 -20.70 -11.69 4.87
CA SER A 97 -19.63 -11.14 5.71
C SER A 97 -19.16 -9.79 5.17
N PRO A 98 -19.25 -8.71 5.96
CA PRO A 98 -18.73 -7.41 5.53
C PRO A 98 -17.22 -7.42 5.38
N ILE A 99 -16.72 -6.71 4.37
CA ILE A 99 -15.29 -6.45 4.19
C ILE A 99 -15.10 -4.93 4.21
N VAL A 100 -14.20 -4.42 5.04
CA VAL A 100 -13.82 -3.01 5.07
C VAL A 100 -12.39 -2.82 4.59
N SER A 101 -12.05 -1.61 4.20
CA SER A 101 -10.66 -1.25 3.90
C SER A 101 -10.17 -0.14 4.82
N ALA A 102 -8.98 -0.33 5.39
CA ALA A 102 -8.31 0.67 6.21
C ALA A 102 -7.39 1.59 5.39
N GLY A 103 -7.70 1.83 4.10
CA GLY A 103 -7.05 2.83 3.26
C GLY A 103 -5.78 2.39 2.55
N ASP A 104 -5.17 3.33 1.81
CA ASP A 104 -4.00 3.15 0.95
C ASP A 104 -4.19 2.06 -0.11
N MET A 105 -5.31 2.19 -0.86
CA MET A 105 -5.72 1.17 -1.82
C MET A 105 -5.11 1.35 -3.20
N TRP A 106 -5.00 2.62 -3.71
CA TRP A 106 -4.84 2.83 -5.15
C TRP A 106 -3.39 2.95 -5.63
N GLN A 107 -2.58 3.73 -4.94
CA GLN A 107 -1.26 4.14 -5.39
C GLN A 107 -0.22 3.04 -5.11
N GLY A 108 0.57 2.62 -6.12
CA GLY A 108 1.69 1.69 -5.91
C GLY A 108 2.05 0.79 -7.10
N THR A 109 1.19 0.61 -8.10
CA THR A 109 1.51 -0.11 -9.35
C THR A 109 1.01 0.62 -10.59
N TYR A 110 1.58 0.29 -11.75
CA TYR A 110 1.15 0.87 -13.02
C TYR A 110 -0.31 0.56 -13.33
N VAL A 111 -0.75 -0.68 -13.07
CA VAL A 111 -2.11 -1.14 -13.38
C VAL A 111 -3.17 -0.35 -12.60
N SER A 112 -2.89 0.05 -11.38
CA SER A 112 -3.78 0.92 -10.61
C SER A 112 -3.53 2.41 -10.87
N GLY A 113 -2.27 2.80 -11.07
CA GLY A 113 -1.87 4.21 -11.18
C GLY A 113 -2.23 4.85 -12.52
N PHE A 114 -2.31 4.08 -13.62
CA PHE A 114 -2.46 4.62 -14.96
C PHE A 114 -3.76 5.45 -15.14
N ASP A 115 -4.83 5.11 -14.42
CA ASP A 115 -6.09 5.86 -14.35
C ASP A 115 -6.38 6.43 -12.96
N LYS A 116 -5.35 6.46 -12.11
CA LYS A 116 -5.42 7.03 -10.76
C LYS A 116 -6.42 6.32 -9.87
N GLY A 117 -6.39 4.98 -9.89
CA GLY A 117 -7.18 4.11 -9.03
C GLY A 117 -8.62 3.86 -9.48
N GLU A 118 -9.04 4.39 -10.65
CA GLU A 118 -10.42 4.24 -11.12
C GLU A 118 -10.77 2.78 -11.40
N SER A 119 -9.92 2.08 -12.14
CA SER A 119 -10.14 0.66 -12.48
C SER A 119 -10.11 -0.22 -11.23
N LEU A 120 -9.20 0.05 -10.29
CA LEU A 120 -9.18 -0.68 -9.02
C LEU A 120 -10.46 -0.43 -8.22
N THR A 121 -10.94 0.82 -8.13
CA THR A 121 -12.21 1.13 -7.46
C THR A 121 -13.38 0.33 -8.04
N LYS A 122 -13.43 0.19 -9.37
CA LYS A 122 -14.44 -0.63 -10.04
C LYS A 122 -14.30 -2.12 -9.74
N LEU A 123 -13.08 -2.66 -9.70
CA LEU A 123 -12.82 -4.05 -9.29
C LEU A 123 -13.23 -4.30 -7.84
N MET A 124 -13.05 -3.32 -6.95
CA MET A 124 -13.46 -3.43 -5.55
C MET A 124 -14.98 -3.48 -5.36
N ASN A 125 -15.78 -3.05 -6.34
CA ASN A 125 -17.22 -3.28 -6.32
C ASN A 125 -17.58 -4.77 -6.40
N ASP A 126 -16.71 -5.57 -7.04
CA ASP A 126 -16.86 -7.03 -7.16
C ASP A 126 -16.11 -7.78 -6.04
N PHE A 127 -15.34 -7.07 -5.25
CA PHE A 127 -14.66 -7.58 -4.05
C PHE A 127 -15.52 -7.46 -2.77
N PRO A 128 -16.76 -7.18 -2.85
CA PRO A 128 -17.81 -6.66 -2.00
C PRO A 128 -17.32 -5.84 -0.77
N ILE A 129 -16.52 -4.80 -1.01
CA ILE A 129 -16.15 -3.84 0.03
C ILE A 129 -17.43 -3.14 0.55
N SER A 130 -17.60 -3.11 1.86
CA SER A 130 -18.73 -2.45 2.53
C SER A 130 -18.45 -0.97 2.86
N ALA A 131 -17.19 -0.64 3.14
CA ALA A 131 -16.71 0.73 3.36
C ALA A 131 -15.19 0.80 3.27
N MET A 132 -14.65 1.98 2.96
CA MET A 132 -13.21 2.24 2.90
C MET A 132 -12.89 3.49 3.72
N ALA A 133 -12.01 3.39 4.73
CA ALA A 133 -11.39 4.57 5.31
C ALA A 133 -10.36 5.14 4.33
N LEU A 134 -10.21 6.47 4.28
CA LEU A 134 -9.16 7.09 3.50
C LEU A 134 -7.81 6.91 4.19
N GLY A 135 -6.78 6.56 3.41
CA GLY A 135 -5.39 6.64 3.81
C GLY A 135 -4.70 7.87 3.20
N ASN A 136 -3.41 8.06 3.48
CA ASN A 136 -2.67 9.20 2.97
C ASN A 136 -2.44 9.12 1.45
N HIS A 137 -2.31 7.93 0.89
CA HIS A 137 -2.08 7.74 -0.54
C HIS A 137 -3.35 7.89 -1.40
N GLU A 138 -4.55 7.95 -0.84
CA GLU A 138 -5.72 8.38 -1.58
C GLU A 138 -5.61 9.84 -2.04
N PHE A 139 -4.83 10.67 -1.35
CA PHE A 139 -4.63 12.09 -1.67
C PHE A 139 -3.51 12.34 -2.70
N ASP A 140 -2.77 11.34 -3.14
CA ASP A 140 -1.64 11.49 -4.08
C ASP A 140 -2.03 12.18 -5.38
N TRP A 141 -3.27 12.04 -5.83
CA TRP A 141 -3.81 12.70 -7.02
C TRP A 141 -4.79 13.84 -6.73
N GLY A 142 -4.86 14.25 -5.46
CA GLY A 142 -5.72 15.34 -4.98
C GLY A 142 -7.16 14.91 -4.72
N PHE A 143 -7.88 15.76 -3.97
CA PHE A 143 -9.21 15.44 -3.46
C PHE A 143 -10.26 15.24 -4.57
N SER A 144 -10.17 15.97 -5.68
CA SER A 144 -11.10 15.78 -6.83
C SER A 144 -11.07 14.36 -7.40
N LYS A 145 -9.91 13.67 -7.31
CA LYS A 145 -9.82 12.27 -7.74
C LYS A 145 -10.46 11.32 -6.73
N ILE A 146 -10.37 11.63 -5.44
CA ILE A 146 -11.12 10.90 -4.40
C ILE A 146 -12.62 10.98 -4.69
N GLU A 147 -13.17 12.17 -4.92
CA GLU A 147 -14.58 12.35 -5.28
C GLU A 147 -14.98 11.62 -6.56
N SER A 148 -14.12 11.70 -7.60
CA SER A 148 -14.35 10.98 -8.84
C SER A 148 -14.43 9.46 -8.64
N ASN A 149 -13.56 8.91 -7.83
CA ASN A 149 -13.54 7.46 -7.52
C ASN A 149 -14.70 7.09 -6.60
N GLN A 150 -15.05 7.93 -5.61
CA GLN A 150 -16.24 7.74 -4.76
C GLN A 150 -17.52 7.60 -5.60
N ASN A 151 -17.67 8.39 -6.65
CA ASN A 151 -18.83 8.31 -7.55
C ASN A 151 -18.89 7.02 -8.39
N LYS A 152 -17.83 6.22 -8.41
CA LYS A 152 -17.72 4.93 -9.12
C LYS A 152 -17.75 3.73 -8.18
N ALA A 153 -17.49 3.98 -6.89
CA ALA A 153 -17.57 2.97 -5.83
C ALA A 153 -19.04 2.69 -5.45
N ASN A 154 -19.37 1.42 -5.22
CA ASN A 154 -20.65 1.00 -4.66
C ASN A 154 -20.61 1.04 -3.11
N TYR A 155 -19.51 1.51 -2.53
CA TYR A 155 -19.28 1.60 -1.10
C TYR A 155 -18.80 3.01 -0.71
N PRO A 156 -19.15 3.50 0.49
CA PRO A 156 -18.75 4.84 0.91
C PRO A 156 -17.28 4.90 1.33
N PHE A 157 -16.68 6.08 1.08
CA PHE A 157 -15.40 6.46 1.66
C PHE A 157 -15.64 7.19 2.98
N LEU A 158 -14.84 6.83 4.00
CA LEU A 158 -15.03 7.30 5.37
C LEU A 158 -13.78 8.06 5.85
N CYS A 159 -13.99 9.24 6.45
CA CYS A 159 -12.95 9.95 7.20
C CYS A 159 -13.60 10.99 8.15
N ALA A 160 -13.87 10.61 9.38
CA ALA A 160 -14.57 11.44 10.37
C ALA A 160 -13.78 12.70 10.75
N ASN A 161 -12.45 12.65 10.67
CA ASN A 161 -11.57 13.74 11.09
C ASN A 161 -10.99 14.57 9.93
N LEU A 162 -11.47 14.38 8.69
CA LEU A 162 -11.14 15.23 7.54
C LEU A 162 -11.95 16.52 7.59
N ILE A 163 -11.30 17.67 7.59
CA ILE A 163 -11.92 19.00 7.68
C ILE A 163 -11.50 19.84 6.47
N GLN A 164 -12.48 20.35 5.73
CA GLN A 164 -12.25 21.37 4.71
C GLN A 164 -12.04 22.73 5.38
N LYS A 165 -10.91 23.37 5.18
CA LYS A 165 -10.51 24.62 5.86
C LYS A 165 -11.47 25.77 5.61
N SER A 166 -12.06 25.88 4.42
CA SER A 166 -12.99 26.95 4.04
C SER A 166 -14.35 26.84 4.72
N THR A 167 -14.88 25.64 4.91
CA THR A 167 -16.20 25.38 5.50
C THR A 167 -16.13 25.03 6.99
N LYS A 168 -14.96 24.64 7.48
CA LYS A 168 -14.72 24.06 8.82
C LYS A 168 -15.58 22.81 9.08
N LYS A 169 -15.92 22.09 8.02
CA LYS A 169 -16.71 20.86 8.06
C LYS A 169 -16.05 19.77 7.22
N ARG A 170 -16.43 18.53 7.43
CA ARG A 170 -16.10 17.43 6.54
C ARG A 170 -16.73 17.66 5.17
N PRO A 171 -16.04 17.32 4.05
CA PRO A 171 -16.66 17.35 2.72
C PRO A 171 -17.90 16.42 2.65
N ASP A 172 -18.94 16.87 1.97
CA ASP A 172 -20.21 16.12 1.87
C ASP A 172 -20.04 14.77 1.13
N SER A 173 -19.05 14.68 0.23
CA SER A 173 -18.72 13.45 -0.51
C SER A 173 -18.11 12.36 0.35
N ILE A 174 -17.59 12.68 1.54
CA ILE A 174 -16.96 11.73 2.47
C ILE A 174 -17.86 11.56 3.69
N LYS A 175 -18.09 10.31 4.11
CA LYS A 175 -18.86 10.04 5.34
C LYS A 175 -17.93 9.94 6.56
N ASP A 176 -18.48 10.12 7.75
CA ASP A 176 -17.79 9.82 9.00
C ASP A 176 -17.97 8.35 9.39
N HIS A 177 -19.16 7.79 9.10
CA HIS A 177 -19.55 6.43 9.48
C HIS A 177 -20.59 5.84 8.53
N ILE A 178 -20.84 4.56 8.72
CA ILE A 178 -22.01 3.83 8.23
C ILE A 178 -22.51 2.89 9.31
N VAL A 179 -23.77 2.43 9.17
CA VAL A 179 -24.30 1.32 9.97
C VAL A 179 -24.62 0.15 9.04
N LEU A 180 -23.98 -0.98 9.30
CA LEU A 180 -24.19 -2.24 8.59
C LEU A 180 -25.23 -3.07 9.31
N ASP A 181 -26.22 -3.59 8.58
CA ASP A 181 -27.16 -4.59 9.09
C ASP A 181 -26.65 -5.99 8.72
N ILE A 182 -26.28 -6.77 9.72
CA ILE A 182 -25.72 -8.12 9.54
C ILE A 182 -26.70 -9.10 10.20
N ASP A 183 -27.63 -9.62 9.42
CA ASP A 183 -28.71 -10.49 9.90
C ASP A 183 -29.46 -9.92 11.12
N GLY A 184 -29.84 -8.65 11.06
CA GLY A 184 -30.55 -7.94 12.11
C GLY A 184 -29.68 -7.42 13.25
N PHE A 185 -28.36 -7.65 13.23
CA PHE A 185 -27.43 -6.98 14.11
C PHE A 185 -26.85 -5.73 13.43
N LYS A 186 -27.09 -4.56 14.01
CA LYS A 186 -26.57 -3.30 13.49
C LYS A 186 -25.17 -3.00 14.07
N LEU A 187 -24.16 -2.94 13.19
CA LEU A 187 -22.78 -2.60 13.51
C LEU A 187 -22.42 -1.23 12.93
N GLY A 188 -22.03 -0.28 13.78
CA GLY A 188 -21.46 0.99 13.36
C GLY A 188 -20.01 0.81 12.89
N VAL A 189 -19.66 1.45 11.79
CA VAL A 189 -18.30 1.50 11.24
C VAL A 189 -17.92 2.96 11.06
N VAL A 190 -16.98 3.45 11.85
CA VAL A 190 -16.43 4.81 11.76
C VAL A 190 -15.08 4.73 11.03
N GLY A 191 -14.82 5.65 10.09
CA GLY A 191 -13.52 5.75 9.42
C GLY A 191 -12.74 6.98 9.87
N ALA A 192 -11.41 6.88 9.95
CA ALA A 192 -10.52 8.01 10.24
C ALA A 192 -9.11 7.77 9.68
N MET A 193 -8.31 8.85 9.62
CA MET A 193 -6.89 8.80 9.27
C MET A 193 -6.06 9.49 10.36
N GLY A 194 -4.84 8.99 10.61
CA GLY A 194 -3.90 9.63 11.56
C GLY A 194 -3.67 11.09 11.21
N ALA A 195 -3.82 11.98 12.18
CA ALA A 195 -3.67 13.43 11.94
C ALA A 195 -2.25 13.81 11.50
N GLU A 196 -1.23 13.11 12.02
CA GLU A 196 0.17 13.34 11.65
C GLU A 196 0.50 12.88 10.23
N LEU A 197 -0.32 11.99 9.64
CA LEU A 197 -0.12 11.48 8.28
C LEU A 197 -0.34 12.55 7.21
N GLU A 198 -0.93 13.68 7.55
CA GLU A 198 -0.89 14.88 6.71
C GLU A 198 0.53 15.18 6.23
N SER A 199 1.55 14.88 7.06
CA SER A 199 2.97 15.05 6.70
C SER A 199 3.47 14.07 5.63
N SER A 200 2.75 13.00 5.36
CA SER A 200 3.08 12.01 4.33
C SER A 200 2.42 12.32 2.98
N ILE A 201 1.63 13.39 2.90
CA ILE A 201 0.95 13.84 1.69
C ILE A 201 1.64 15.10 1.15
N LYS A 202 1.75 15.24 -0.15
CA LYS A 202 2.25 16.46 -0.79
C LYS A 202 1.35 17.64 -0.40
N SER A 203 1.90 18.71 0.17
CA SER A 203 1.14 19.84 0.74
C SER A 203 0.16 20.47 -0.24
N SER A 204 0.55 20.62 -1.51
CA SER A 204 -0.32 21.15 -2.56
C SER A 204 -1.54 20.29 -2.91
N ARG A 205 -1.56 19.02 -2.47
CA ARG A 205 -2.69 18.11 -2.68
C ARG A 205 -3.76 18.20 -1.60
N ILE A 206 -3.41 18.83 -0.47
CA ILE A 206 -4.26 18.95 0.73
C ILE A 206 -4.27 20.38 1.28
N GLU A 207 -3.90 21.40 0.47
CA GLU A 207 -3.86 22.78 0.92
C GLU A 207 -5.21 23.28 1.49
N ASP A 208 -6.32 22.76 0.93
CA ASP A 208 -7.68 23.08 1.35
C ASP A 208 -8.18 22.22 2.53
N PHE A 209 -7.40 21.26 3.02
CA PHE A 209 -7.82 20.28 4.02
C PHE A 209 -6.88 20.23 5.22
N GLU A 210 -7.41 19.77 6.33
CA GLU A 210 -6.66 19.42 7.54
C GLU A 210 -7.25 18.14 8.15
N PHE A 211 -6.40 17.36 8.82
CA PHE A 211 -6.82 16.18 9.58
C PHE A 211 -6.79 16.49 11.07
N SER A 212 -7.97 16.55 11.68
CA SER A 212 -8.11 16.93 13.08
C SER A 212 -7.70 15.79 14.02
N ASN A 213 -6.99 16.14 15.08
CA ASN A 213 -6.71 15.22 16.20
C ASN A 213 -7.78 15.27 17.31
N ASP A 214 -8.88 16.01 17.10
CA ASP A 214 -9.98 16.09 18.05
C ASP A 214 -10.83 14.82 18.05
N THR A 215 -10.70 14.04 19.11
CA THR A 215 -11.47 12.78 19.29
C THR A 215 -12.98 12.99 19.47
N ASN A 216 -13.45 14.23 19.70
CA ASN A 216 -14.88 14.49 19.72
C ASN A 216 -15.55 14.25 18.35
N LEU A 217 -14.81 14.37 17.25
CA LEU A 217 -15.33 14.01 15.93
C LEU A 217 -15.68 12.52 15.85
N LEU A 218 -14.81 11.65 16.40
CA LEU A 218 -15.08 10.22 16.50
C LEU A 218 -16.23 9.91 17.47
N LYS A 219 -16.31 10.63 18.59
CA LYS A 219 -17.41 10.49 19.55
C LYS A 219 -18.76 10.84 18.90
N ASN A 220 -18.80 11.92 18.12
CA ASN A 220 -20.01 12.30 17.41
C ASN A 220 -20.42 11.22 16.39
N ALA A 221 -19.47 10.65 15.65
CA ALA A 221 -19.74 9.56 14.73
C ALA A 221 -20.25 8.29 15.43
N ILE A 222 -19.73 7.95 16.63
CA ILE A 222 -20.28 6.87 17.47
C ILE A 222 -21.73 7.17 17.85
N THR A 223 -22.01 8.39 18.33
CA THR A 223 -23.38 8.79 18.69
C THR A 223 -24.33 8.69 17.49
N SER A 224 -23.88 9.13 16.31
CA SER A 224 -24.69 8.98 15.09
C SER A 224 -24.95 7.51 14.75
N CYS A 225 -23.97 6.63 14.90
CA CYS A 225 -24.18 5.17 14.75
C CYS A 225 -25.23 4.65 15.74
N GLU A 226 -25.16 5.07 17.01
CA GLU A 226 -26.12 4.68 18.06
C GLU A 226 -27.52 5.19 17.75
N ASP A 227 -27.68 6.44 17.29
CA ASP A 227 -28.95 7.04 16.86
C ASP A 227 -29.58 6.29 15.68
N GLU A 228 -28.75 5.71 14.78
CA GLU A 228 -29.16 4.84 13.68
C GLU A 228 -29.43 3.38 14.13
N GLY A 229 -29.24 3.11 15.42
CA GLY A 229 -29.56 1.84 16.08
C GLY A 229 -28.40 0.84 16.11
N ALA A 230 -27.15 1.26 15.91
CA ALA A 230 -25.99 0.39 16.07
C ALA A 230 -25.86 -0.08 17.53
N LYS A 231 -25.67 -1.38 17.72
CA LYS A 231 -25.46 -2.00 19.03
C LYS A 231 -23.98 -2.06 19.45
N SER A 232 -23.10 -1.95 18.47
CA SER A 232 -21.66 -1.89 18.66
C SER A 232 -21.05 -1.05 17.55
N THR A 233 -19.89 -0.44 17.80
CA THR A 233 -19.17 0.37 16.83
C THR A 233 -17.71 -0.04 16.79
N ILE A 234 -17.14 -0.13 15.58
CA ILE A 234 -15.72 -0.34 15.33
C ILE A 234 -15.11 0.89 14.65
N LEU A 235 -13.80 1.02 14.75
CA LEU A 235 -13.04 2.03 14.03
C LEU A 235 -12.20 1.38 12.93
N VAL A 236 -12.25 1.94 11.73
CA VAL A 236 -11.34 1.65 10.63
C VAL A 236 -10.42 2.84 10.51
N LEU A 237 -9.15 2.65 10.91
CA LEU A 237 -8.20 3.73 11.13
C LEU A 237 -6.95 3.54 10.28
N HIS A 238 -6.72 4.43 9.35
CA HIS A 238 -5.45 4.45 8.65
C HIS A 238 -4.40 5.18 9.49
N ASP A 239 -3.72 4.45 10.36
CA ASP A 239 -2.68 4.97 11.26
C ASP A 239 -1.89 3.84 11.94
N ASP A 240 -0.66 4.13 12.36
CA ASP A 240 0.15 3.20 13.16
C ASP A 240 -0.44 3.02 14.57
N LYS A 241 -0.38 1.80 15.11
CA LYS A 241 -0.88 1.50 16.45
C LYS A 241 -0.24 2.34 17.56
N ASP A 242 1.02 2.74 17.36
CA ASP A 242 1.83 3.49 18.31
C ASP A 242 1.90 4.99 17.99
N SER A 243 1.13 5.49 17.02
CA SER A 243 1.08 6.90 16.66
C SER A 243 0.52 7.78 17.80
N THR A 244 0.76 9.08 17.73
CA THR A 244 0.20 10.04 18.71
C THR A 244 -1.32 10.04 18.66
N TYR A 245 -1.91 10.00 17.45
CA TYR A 245 -3.37 10.02 17.30
C TYR A 245 -4.02 8.73 17.79
N THR A 246 -3.51 7.55 17.41
CA THR A 246 -3.99 6.26 17.91
C THR A 246 -3.88 6.19 19.43
N ASN A 247 -2.76 6.62 20.02
CA ASN A 247 -2.59 6.69 21.47
C ASN A 247 -3.59 7.66 22.14
N THR A 248 -3.96 8.75 21.46
CA THR A 248 -4.98 9.69 21.96
C THR A 248 -6.37 9.04 21.95
N ILE A 249 -6.71 8.30 20.89
CA ILE A 249 -7.95 7.52 20.80
C ILE A 249 -8.00 6.48 21.91
N GLN A 250 -6.93 5.73 22.15
CA GLN A 250 -6.84 4.73 23.22
C GLN A 250 -7.10 5.34 24.61
N ARG A 251 -6.57 6.55 24.86
CA ARG A 251 -6.76 7.27 26.14
C ARG A 251 -8.13 7.92 26.29
N SER A 252 -8.83 8.21 25.18
CA SER A 252 -10.12 8.90 25.18
C SER A 252 -11.27 8.07 25.74
N LYS A 253 -11.08 6.76 25.89
CA LYS A 253 -12.09 5.80 26.35
C LYS A 253 -13.35 5.79 25.50
N LEU A 254 -13.24 6.08 24.21
CA LEU A 254 -14.33 5.92 23.25
C LEU A 254 -14.77 4.46 23.18
N ASN A 255 -16.09 4.24 23.04
CA ASN A 255 -16.67 2.89 23.09
C ASN A 255 -16.56 2.16 21.73
N PHE A 256 -15.36 2.11 21.16
CA PHE A 256 -15.10 1.19 20.05
C PHE A 256 -14.84 -0.23 20.55
N LYS A 257 -15.38 -1.23 19.84
CA LYS A 257 -15.15 -2.65 20.17
C LYS A 257 -13.88 -3.21 19.58
N GLY A 258 -13.28 -2.52 18.60
CA GLY A 258 -12.01 -2.84 18.00
C GLY A 258 -11.61 -1.82 16.95
N ILE A 259 -10.32 -1.83 16.57
CA ILE A 259 -9.72 -0.98 15.56
C ILE A 259 -9.12 -1.88 14.47
N PHE A 260 -9.55 -1.70 13.22
CA PHE A 260 -8.81 -2.16 12.06
C PHE A 260 -7.83 -1.08 11.63
N GLY A 261 -6.54 -1.40 11.63
CA GLY A 261 -5.45 -0.46 11.33
C GLY A 261 -4.88 -0.58 9.92
N GLY A 262 -4.06 0.42 9.56
CA GLY A 262 -3.30 0.49 8.31
C GLY A 262 -2.00 1.27 8.49
N HIS A 263 -1.36 1.69 7.39
CA HIS A 263 -0.19 2.57 7.28
C HIS A 263 1.17 1.93 7.57
N SER A 264 1.31 1.13 8.61
CA SER A 264 2.63 0.60 9.02
C SER A 264 3.15 -0.53 8.12
N HIS A 265 2.33 -1.08 7.23
CA HIS A 265 2.65 -2.21 6.37
C HIS A 265 3.05 -3.48 7.12
N SER A 266 2.65 -3.60 8.39
CA SER A 266 3.06 -4.68 9.28
C SER A 266 1.85 -5.52 9.71
N PHE A 267 2.08 -6.80 9.98
CA PHE A 267 1.11 -7.59 10.71
C PHE A 267 1.16 -7.20 12.18
N GLN A 268 0.04 -6.70 12.71
CA GLN A 268 -0.04 -6.24 14.09
C GLN A 268 -1.32 -6.77 14.75
N LEU A 269 -1.19 -7.19 16.00
CA LEU A 269 -2.30 -7.59 16.85
C LEU A 269 -2.01 -7.15 18.27
N GLU A 270 -2.91 -6.37 18.84
CA GLU A 270 -2.80 -5.96 20.23
C GLU A 270 -4.16 -6.13 20.93
N GLN A 271 -4.16 -6.90 22.01
CA GLN A 271 -5.31 -7.16 22.84
C GLN A 271 -4.91 -7.09 24.33
N SER A 272 -5.56 -6.20 25.05
CA SER A 272 -5.52 -6.21 26.51
C SER A 272 -6.81 -5.61 27.06
N ASN A 273 -7.12 -5.90 28.31
CA ASN A 273 -8.33 -5.39 28.98
C ASN A 273 -8.32 -3.87 29.19
N SER A 274 -7.18 -3.22 28.95
CA SER A 274 -6.99 -1.77 29.21
C SER A 274 -7.07 -0.92 27.96
N ILE A 275 -7.13 -1.53 26.76
CA ILE A 275 -7.11 -0.84 25.47
C ILE A 275 -8.26 -1.31 24.56
N ILE A 276 -8.59 -0.51 23.55
CA ILE A 276 -9.42 -0.93 22.43
C ILE A 276 -8.59 -1.90 21.58
N PRO A 277 -9.04 -3.16 21.37
CA PRO A 277 -8.30 -4.13 20.55
C PRO A 277 -7.96 -3.60 19.17
N TYR A 278 -6.72 -3.83 18.70
CA TYR A 278 -6.22 -3.35 17.42
C TYR A 278 -5.68 -4.52 16.58
N VAL A 279 -6.00 -4.52 15.28
CA VAL A 279 -5.43 -5.49 14.33
C VAL A 279 -5.16 -4.84 12.98
N GLN A 280 -4.04 -5.24 12.34
CA GLN A 280 -3.66 -4.86 10.99
C GLN A 280 -3.18 -6.09 10.21
N GLY A 281 -3.58 -6.22 8.97
CA GLY A 281 -3.37 -7.39 8.12
C GLY A 281 -2.17 -7.29 7.16
N GLY A 282 -1.06 -6.65 7.57
CA GLY A 282 0.12 -6.50 6.70
C GLY A 282 -0.09 -5.45 5.60
N CYS A 283 0.30 -5.75 4.36
CA CYS A 283 0.15 -4.89 3.18
C CYS A 283 0.26 -5.66 1.87
N ASP A 284 0.14 -4.95 0.73
CA ASP A 284 0.51 -5.45 -0.61
C ASP A 284 -0.19 -6.76 -1.00
N SER A 285 -1.44 -6.98 -0.60
CA SER A 285 -2.18 -8.25 -0.79
C SER A 285 -1.62 -9.48 -0.05
N ASN A 286 -0.66 -9.29 0.86
CA ASN A 286 -0.01 -10.40 1.56
C ASN A 286 -0.72 -10.82 2.84
N GLY A 287 -1.79 -10.12 3.21
CA GLY A 287 -2.60 -10.47 4.38
C GLY A 287 -3.91 -9.70 4.46
N TYR A 288 -4.72 -10.12 5.40
CA TYR A 288 -5.95 -9.46 5.82
C TYR A 288 -6.15 -9.68 7.33
N SER A 289 -7.08 -8.94 7.92
CA SER A 289 -7.47 -9.12 9.32
C SER A 289 -8.96 -9.34 9.47
N TYR A 290 -9.39 -9.83 10.64
CA TYR A 290 -10.81 -10.02 10.93
C TYR A 290 -11.12 -9.84 12.41
N MET A 291 -12.40 -9.54 12.66
CA MET A 291 -13.01 -9.51 13.99
C MET A 291 -14.32 -10.28 13.98
N THR A 292 -14.56 -11.14 14.97
CA THR A 292 -15.79 -11.88 15.19
C THR A 292 -16.53 -11.34 16.39
N PHE A 293 -17.84 -11.13 16.25
CA PHE A 293 -18.70 -10.56 17.28
C PHE A 293 -19.87 -11.46 17.61
N SER A 294 -20.35 -11.38 18.86
CA SER A 294 -21.60 -11.98 19.26
C SER A 294 -22.78 -11.13 18.78
N LYS A 295 -23.72 -11.70 18.03
CA LYS A 295 -24.98 -11.05 17.66
C LYS A 295 -25.86 -10.73 18.88
N THR A 296 -25.72 -11.50 19.96
CA THR A 296 -26.52 -11.32 21.19
C THR A 296 -26.04 -10.12 22.00
N THR A 297 -24.73 -9.99 22.21
CA THR A 297 -24.15 -9.00 23.13
C THR A 297 -23.40 -7.88 22.45
N GLY A 298 -23.06 -8.03 21.16
CA GLY A 298 -22.16 -7.11 20.45
C GLY A 298 -20.70 -7.15 20.94
N ALA A 299 -20.37 -8.12 21.78
CA ALA A 299 -19.01 -8.26 22.30
C ALA A 299 -18.08 -8.86 21.25
N LEU A 300 -16.84 -8.34 21.19
CA LEU A 300 -15.75 -8.94 20.40
C LEU A 300 -15.42 -10.32 21.00
N LYS A 301 -15.42 -11.34 20.16
CA LYS A 301 -15.15 -12.74 20.50
C LYS A 301 -13.78 -13.22 20.02
N ASP A 302 -13.41 -12.79 18.82
CA ASP A 302 -12.14 -13.17 18.21
C ASP A 302 -11.62 -12.01 17.34
N ILE A 303 -10.30 -11.88 17.28
CA ILE A 303 -9.61 -10.88 16.47
C ILE A 303 -8.27 -11.46 16.05
N ASN A 304 -7.96 -11.41 14.77
CA ASN A 304 -6.70 -11.93 14.25
C ASN A 304 -6.39 -11.38 12.86
N TYR A 305 -5.18 -11.67 12.39
CA TYR A 305 -4.77 -11.47 11.00
C TYR A 305 -4.40 -12.80 10.36
N VAL A 306 -4.42 -12.84 9.02
CA VAL A 306 -4.11 -14.03 8.23
C VAL A 306 -3.14 -13.66 7.12
N ASN A 307 -2.09 -14.48 6.93
CA ASN A 307 -1.22 -14.37 5.79
C ASN A 307 -1.90 -14.97 4.54
N VAL A 308 -1.75 -14.29 3.41
CA VAL A 308 -2.26 -14.74 2.12
C VAL A 308 -1.16 -15.47 1.36
N ASP A 309 -1.52 -16.54 0.67
CA ASP A 309 -0.67 -17.29 -0.25
C ASP A 309 -1.25 -17.24 -1.66
N SER A 310 -0.41 -17.16 -2.69
CA SER A 310 -0.83 -17.01 -4.08
C SER A 310 -1.69 -18.18 -4.60
N SER A 311 -1.54 -19.39 -4.03
CA SER A 311 -2.37 -20.54 -4.36
C SER A 311 -3.86 -20.36 -4.03
N MET A 312 -4.17 -19.43 -3.10
CA MET A 312 -5.55 -19.11 -2.69
C MET A 312 -6.36 -18.41 -3.78
N ALA A 313 -5.71 -17.92 -4.85
CA ALA A 313 -6.38 -17.28 -6.00
C ALA A 313 -7.45 -18.17 -6.66
N SER A 314 -7.32 -19.50 -6.56
CA SER A 314 -8.31 -20.44 -7.06
C SER A 314 -9.68 -20.35 -6.40
N ASN A 315 -9.78 -19.76 -5.23
CA ASN A 315 -11.03 -19.56 -4.48
C ASN A 315 -11.70 -18.20 -4.79
N ALA A 316 -11.09 -17.35 -5.63
CA ALA A 316 -11.70 -16.09 -6.05
C ALA A 316 -12.95 -16.34 -6.93
N THR A 317 -13.85 -15.37 -6.99
CA THR A 317 -15.02 -15.46 -7.84
C THR A 317 -14.64 -15.41 -9.32
N MET A 318 -15.33 -16.18 -10.16
CA MET A 318 -15.08 -16.21 -11.60
C MET A 318 -15.25 -14.82 -12.24
N ASP A 319 -16.19 -14.03 -11.75
CA ASP A 319 -16.41 -12.66 -12.23
C ASP A 319 -15.22 -11.75 -11.96
N LEU A 320 -14.68 -11.76 -10.73
CA LEU A 320 -13.49 -10.97 -10.39
C LEU A 320 -12.26 -11.46 -11.18
N ILE A 321 -12.09 -12.78 -11.35
CA ILE A 321 -11.01 -13.33 -12.18
C ILE A 321 -11.08 -12.79 -13.60
N GLN A 322 -12.26 -12.86 -14.24
CA GLN A 322 -12.43 -12.38 -15.61
C GLN A 322 -12.18 -10.88 -15.74
N LYS A 323 -12.76 -10.07 -14.85
CA LYS A 323 -12.59 -8.61 -14.86
C LYS A 323 -11.14 -8.18 -14.61
N THR A 324 -10.47 -8.86 -13.66
CA THR A 324 -9.05 -8.60 -13.35
C THR A 324 -8.16 -8.91 -14.55
N ASN A 325 -8.33 -10.08 -15.19
CA ASN A 325 -7.56 -10.45 -16.37
C ASN A 325 -7.81 -9.48 -17.54
N ASN A 326 -9.08 -9.14 -17.80
CA ASN A 326 -9.43 -8.17 -18.85
C ASN A 326 -8.78 -6.79 -18.61
N LEU A 327 -8.74 -6.33 -17.36
CA LEU A 327 -8.07 -5.08 -17.02
C LEU A 327 -6.56 -5.16 -17.31
N ILE A 328 -5.88 -6.21 -16.81
CA ILE A 328 -4.44 -6.40 -17.01
C ILE A 328 -4.09 -6.45 -18.50
N ASP A 329 -4.85 -7.21 -19.29
CA ASP A 329 -4.65 -7.38 -20.74
C ASP A 329 -4.94 -6.09 -21.52
N SER A 330 -5.81 -5.22 -21.02
CA SER A 330 -6.14 -3.93 -21.65
C SER A 330 -5.03 -2.89 -21.57
N ILE A 331 -4.08 -3.06 -20.63
CA ILE A 331 -3.03 -2.07 -20.36
C ILE A 331 -1.78 -2.40 -21.18
N PRO A 332 -1.39 -1.55 -22.14
CA PRO A 332 -0.23 -1.81 -22.99
C PRO A 332 1.06 -1.90 -22.18
N THR A 333 1.88 -2.89 -22.49
CA THR A 333 3.25 -2.96 -21.99
C THR A 333 4.19 -2.28 -22.98
N ILE A 334 4.93 -1.27 -22.54
CA ILE A 334 5.91 -0.54 -23.33
C ILE A 334 7.30 -0.87 -22.78
N THR A 335 8.13 -1.55 -23.57
CA THR A 335 9.52 -1.85 -23.20
C THR A 335 10.41 -0.66 -23.53
N TYR A 336 11.17 -0.17 -22.57
CA TYR A 336 12.11 0.93 -22.70
C TYR A 336 13.54 0.46 -22.94
N GLY A 337 13.89 -0.74 -22.46
CA GLY A 337 15.20 -1.35 -22.58
C GLY A 337 15.29 -2.67 -21.86
N THR A 338 16.50 -3.20 -21.71
CA THR A 338 16.78 -4.46 -21.02
C THR A 338 17.88 -4.32 -19.97
N SER A 339 17.82 -5.13 -18.95
CA SER A 339 18.84 -5.17 -17.92
C SER A 339 19.30 -6.59 -17.58
N THR A 340 20.49 -6.68 -16.98
CA THR A 340 21.10 -7.92 -16.48
C THR A 340 21.60 -7.73 -15.05
N GLY A 341 22.00 -8.84 -14.43
CA GLY A 341 22.57 -8.82 -13.09
C GLY A 341 21.50 -8.84 -11.98
N ARG A 342 21.97 -8.75 -10.74
CA ARG A 342 21.13 -8.84 -9.55
C ARG A 342 20.76 -7.45 -9.06
N TRP A 343 19.52 -7.06 -9.27
CA TRP A 343 18.97 -5.84 -8.71
C TRP A 343 18.58 -6.01 -7.24
N ASN A 344 18.84 -4.97 -6.46
CA ASN A 344 18.39 -4.81 -5.07
C ASN A 344 17.92 -3.37 -4.84
N LYS A 345 17.48 -3.06 -3.64
CA LYS A 345 16.96 -1.72 -3.31
C LYS A 345 18.03 -0.62 -3.49
N THR A 346 19.28 -0.91 -3.12
CA THR A 346 20.37 0.07 -3.17
C THR A 346 20.71 0.44 -4.61
N ASN A 347 21.03 -0.54 -5.47
CA ASN A 347 21.39 -0.24 -6.84
C ASN A 347 20.21 0.28 -7.68
N THR A 348 18.96 -0.11 -7.37
CA THR A 348 17.77 0.51 -7.95
C THR A 348 17.67 1.98 -7.57
N THR A 349 17.90 2.33 -6.30
CA THR A 349 17.90 3.74 -5.85
C THR A 349 19.00 4.53 -6.52
N ASN A 350 20.21 3.99 -6.61
CA ASN A 350 21.33 4.65 -7.29
C ASN A 350 21.04 4.87 -8.78
N PHE A 351 20.35 3.92 -9.43
CA PHE A 351 19.91 4.08 -10.81
C PHE A 351 18.94 5.26 -10.98
N VAL A 352 17.93 5.35 -10.12
CA VAL A 352 16.95 6.46 -10.14
C VAL A 352 17.66 7.81 -9.89
N LEU A 353 18.57 7.88 -8.94
CA LEU A 353 19.34 9.10 -8.67
C LEU A 353 20.21 9.51 -9.90
N GLN A 354 20.83 8.54 -10.56
CA GLN A 354 21.60 8.81 -11.79
C GLN A 354 20.71 9.24 -12.95
N ALA A 355 19.49 8.71 -13.05
CA ALA A 355 18.49 9.18 -14.02
C ALA A 355 18.11 10.65 -13.79
N MET A 356 17.88 11.05 -12.54
CA MET A 356 17.62 12.46 -12.19
C MET A 356 18.81 13.36 -12.51
N PHE A 357 20.01 12.92 -12.17
CA PHE A 357 21.25 13.64 -12.47
C PHE A 357 21.43 13.82 -14.00
N TYR A 358 21.17 12.77 -14.76
CA TYR A 358 21.20 12.80 -16.25
C TYR A 358 20.16 13.80 -16.81
N ALA A 359 18.93 13.77 -16.29
CA ALA A 359 17.87 14.67 -16.74
C ALA A 359 18.24 16.14 -16.53
N ALA A 360 18.83 16.48 -15.37
CA ALA A 360 19.32 17.83 -15.11
C ALA A 360 20.43 18.26 -16.08
N LYS A 361 21.40 17.36 -16.36
CA LYS A 361 22.45 17.62 -17.35
C LYS A 361 21.90 17.82 -18.76
N LYS A 362 20.93 17.00 -19.17
CA LYS A 362 20.28 17.11 -20.50
C LYS A 362 19.53 18.44 -20.63
N LYS A 363 18.81 18.85 -19.58
CA LYS A 363 18.00 20.10 -19.61
C LYS A 363 18.89 21.36 -19.60
N TYR A 364 20.03 21.33 -18.94
CA TYR A 364 20.92 22.49 -18.77
C TYR A 364 22.35 22.18 -19.27
N PRO A 365 22.57 21.98 -20.58
CA PRO A 365 23.90 21.61 -21.11
C PRO A 365 24.94 22.69 -20.83
N ASP A 366 24.57 23.96 -20.84
CA ASP A 366 25.50 25.08 -20.59
C ASP A 366 26.02 25.15 -19.15
N LYS A 367 25.33 24.48 -18.19
CA LYS A 367 25.79 24.37 -16.81
C LYS A 367 26.98 23.43 -16.64
N ASN A 368 27.25 22.56 -17.61
CA ASN A 368 28.33 21.58 -17.58
C ASN A 368 28.40 20.81 -16.24
N TYR A 369 27.25 20.36 -15.74
CA TYR A 369 27.13 19.70 -14.45
C TYR A 369 28.07 18.50 -14.30
N THR A 370 28.79 18.50 -13.17
CA THR A 370 29.67 17.43 -12.70
C THR A 370 29.22 16.98 -11.31
N THR A 371 29.83 15.92 -10.80
CA THR A 371 29.60 15.46 -9.41
C THR A 371 30.10 16.44 -8.33
N GLU A 372 30.81 17.51 -8.72
CA GLU A 372 31.24 18.59 -7.82
C GLU A 372 30.28 19.78 -7.82
N THR A 373 29.38 19.88 -8.80
CA THR A 373 28.47 21.04 -8.99
C THR A 373 27.00 20.67 -8.94
N LEU A 374 26.65 19.40 -9.03
CA LEU A 374 25.28 18.89 -8.94
C LEU A 374 25.23 17.65 -8.05
N VAL A 375 24.19 17.58 -7.21
CA VAL A 375 23.85 16.38 -6.45
C VAL A 375 22.39 16.02 -6.69
N ALA A 376 22.12 14.74 -6.98
CA ALA A 376 20.75 14.20 -7.01
C ALA A 376 20.36 13.70 -5.61
N LEU A 377 19.14 13.98 -5.20
CA LEU A 377 18.61 13.62 -3.87
C LEU A 377 17.21 13.02 -4.00
N HIS A 378 16.97 11.91 -3.33
CA HIS A 378 15.66 11.27 -3.26
C HIS A 378 15.43 10.61 -1.89
N ASN A 379 14.19 10.64 -1.39
CA ASN A 379 13.83 9.92 -0.17
C ASN A 379 13.68 8.41 -0.45
N ASN A 380 14.13 7.59 0.48
CA ASN A 380 14.14 6.13 0.33
C ASN A 380 12.72 5.54 0.19
N SER A 381 11.74 6.12 0.88
CA SER A 381 10.34 5.69 0.82
C SER A 381 9.67 6.01 -0.51
N GLY A 382 10.17 6.98 -1.27
CA GLY A 382 9.67 7.32 -2.60
C GLY A 382 10.03 6.31 -3.69
N ILE A 383 10.99 5.41 -3.43
CA ILE A 383 11.34 4.30 -4.30
C ILE A 383 10.73 3.03 -3.72
N ARG A 384 9.64 2.55 -4.28
CA ARG A 384 8.83 1.46 -3.69
C ARG A 384 9.33 0.07 -4.08
N GLY A 385 9.67 -0.15 -5.34
CA GLY A 385 10.11 -1.43 -5.89
C GLY A 385 11.62 -1.56 -6.07
N LYS A 386 12.00 -2.63 -6.73
CA LYS A 386 13.33 -2.85 -7.29
C LYS A 386 13.19 -3.35 -8.73
N PHE A 387 14.14 -3.02 -9.59
CA PHE A 387 14.21 -3.63 -10.92
C PHE A 387 14.52 -5.14 -10.83
N THR A 388 14.29 -5.82 -11.91
CA THR A 388 14.68 -7.23 -12.12
C THR A 388 15.44 -7.34 -13.42
N SER A 389 16.26 -8.39 -13.55
CA SER A 389 16.88 -8.73 -14.83
C SER A 389 15.81 -9.05 -15.88
N GLY A 390 16.03 -8.62 -17.12
CA GLY A 390 15.10 -8.76 -18.24
C GLY A 390 14.59 -7.40 -18.75
N GLU A 391 13.37 -7.38 -19.26
CA GLU A 391 12.78 -6.16 -19.83
C GLU A 391 12.49 -5.11 -18.74
N MET A 392 12.83 -3.87 -19.05
CA MET A 392 12.49 -2.69 -18.24
C MET A 392 11.33 -1.95 -18.92
N THR A 393 10.14 -2.14 -18.38
CA THR A 393 8.89 -1.67 -18.98
C THR A 393 8.28 -0.50 -18.22
N ASN A 394 7.26 0.15 -18.81
CA ASN A 394 6.44 1.13 -18.11
C ASN A 394 5.90 0.58 -16.78
N LYS A 395 5.45 -0.69 -16.74
CA LYS A 395 4.97 -1.34 -15.51
C LYS A 395 6.09 -1.45 -14.45
N THR A 396 7.29 -1.89 -14.83
CA THR A 396 8.42 -2.04 -13.90
C THR A 396 8.94 -0.70 -13.41
N VAL A 397 9.03 0.31 -14.29
CA VAL A 397 9.48 1.66 -13.93
C VAL A 397 8.52 2.31 -12.92
N GLN A 398 7.21 2.23 -13.16
CA GLN A 398 6.24 2.83 -12.25
C GLN A 398 6.07 2.04 -10.95
N THR A 399 6.35 0.73 -10.95
CA THR A 399 6.44 -0.03 -9.70
C THR A 399 7.64 0.43 -8.83
N VAL A 400 8.73 0.83 -9.46
CA VAL A 400 9.90 1.38 -8.76
C VAL A 400 9.67 2.80 -8.27
N SER A 401 9.13 3.67 -9.11
CA SER A 401 8.88 5.10 -8.84
C SER A 401 7.41 5.43 -9.15
N PRO A 402 6.46 5.06 -8.26
CA PRO A 402 5.05 5.11 -8.59
C PRO A 402 4.38 6.48 -8.42
N PHE A 403 5.10 7.47 -7.89
CA PHE A 403 4.54 8.78 -7.56
C PHE A 403 4.64 9.77 -8.71
N ASP A 404 3.63 10.61 -8.90
CA ASP A 404 3.62 11.72 -9.88
C ASP A 404 4.44 12.92 -9.38
N ASN A 405 5.62 12.67 -8.81
CA ASN A 405 6.50 13.72 -8.36
C ASN A 405 7.26 14.35 -9.52
N VAL A 406 7.27 15.68 -9.55
CA VAL A 406 8.01 16.44 -10.55
C VAL A 406 9.48 16.54 -10.16
N VAL A 407 10.38 16.22 -11.08
CA VAL A 407 11.81 16.42 -10.86
C VAL A 407 12.13 17.91 -10.89
N THR A 408 12.80 18.40 -9.86
CA THR A 408 12.97 19.81 -9.55
C THR A 408 14.41 20.15 -9.24
N ILE A 409 14.91 21.28 -9.67
CA ILE A 409 16.24 21.79 -9.32
C ILE A 409 16.14 22.90 -8.26
N LEU A 410 17.01 22.82 -7.27
CA LEU A 410 17.27 23.82 -6.25
C LEU A 410 18.67 24.42 -6.52
N PRO A 411 18.76 25.61 -7.14
CA PRO A 411 20.06 26.21 -7.49
C PRO A 411 20.80 26.74 -6.26
N ASN A 412 22.14 26.65 -6.30
CA ASN A 412 23.08 27.30 -5.37
C ASN A 412 22.80 27.02 -3.88
N ARG A 413 22.73 25.73 -3.49
CA ARG A 413 22.50 25.33 -2.10
C ARG A 413 23.81 25.04 -1.37
N GLU A 414 23.93 25.50 -0.13
CA GLU A 414 24.96 25.02 0.78
C GLU A 414 24.55 23.68 1.37
N VAL A 415 25.29 22.65 1.04
CA VAL A 415 25.00 21.26 1.45
C VAL A 415 26.20 20.59 2.11
N ASN A 416 25.93 19.65 2.99
CA ASN A 416 26.87 18.66 3.50
C ASN A 416 26.16 17.30 3.59
N GLY A 417 26.90 16.24 3.93
CA GLY A 417 26.33 14.90 4.02
C GLY A 417 25.14 14.80 4.97
N THR A 418 25.27 15.35 6.16
CA THR A 418 24.18 15.34 7.16
C THR A 418 22.92 16.03 6.65
N LEU A 419 23.04 17.20 6.02
CA LEU A 419 21.88 17.89 5.45
C LEU A 419 21.16 17.06 4.38
N LEU A 420 21.93 16.41 3.49
CA LEU A 420 21.38 15.60 2.41
C LEU A 420 20.76 14.29 2.92
N GLU A 421 21.35 13.67 3.94
CA GLU A 421 20.83 12.44 4.54
C GLU A 421 19.57 12.68 5.40
N THR A 422 19.46 13.87 5.98
CA THR A 422 18.38 14.24 6.89
C THR A 422 17.41 15.28 6.32
N ALA A 423 17.43 15.48 5.00
CA ALA A 423 16.52 16.41 4.32
C ALA A 423 15.06 16.14 4.69
N GLY A 424 14.52 16.95 5.60
CA GLY A 424 13.24 16.72 6.24
C GLY A 424 13.32 15.68 7.37
N SER A 425 12.85 15.95 8.52
CA SER A 425 12.84 15.23 9.80
C SER A 425 12.79 13.67 9.80
N LYS A 426 13.05 13.00 8.66
CA LYS A 426 13.11 11.55 8.48
C LYS A 426 14.47 11.15 7.89
N PRO A 427 15.23 10.26 8.54
CA PRO A 427 16.64 9.98 8.26
C PRO A 427 16.89 9.04 7.07
N TYR A 428 16.25 9.20 5.91
CA TYR A 428 16.34 8.22 4.83
C TYR A 428 16.33 8.82 3.42
N CYS A 429 17.07 9.92 3.22
CA CYS A 429 17.40 10.36 1.87
C CYS A 429 18.71 9.72 1.39
N ARG A 430 18.82 9.49 0.10
CA ARG A 430 20.05 9.06 -0.58
C ARG A 430 20.42 10.05 -1.65
N SER A 431 21.70 10.18 -1.91
CA SER A 431 22.25 11.11 -2.89
C SER A 431 23.16 10.43 -3.91
N TYR A 432 23.25 11.04 -5.09
CA TYR A 432 24.27 10.75 -6.09
C TYR A 432 24.94 12.05 -6.54
N PRO A 433 26.25 12.23 -6.45
CA PRO A 433 27.18 11.28 -5.82
C PRO A 433 26.87 11.04 -4.33
N ASN A 434 27.35 9.92 -3.80
CA ASN A 434 27.14 9.59 -2.38
C ASN A 434 27.80 10.65 -1.48
N SER A 435 26.99 11.30 -0.65
CA SER A 435 27.40 12.40 0.22
C SER A 435 27.72 11.98 1.66
N SER A 436 27.67 10.70 2.00
CA SER A 436 27.82 10.22 3.39
C SER A 436 29.15 10.59 4.07
N GLY A 437 30.18 10.94 3.31
CA GLY A 437 31.49 11.40 3.82
C GLY A 437 31.71 12.91 3.75
N TRP A 438 30.73 13.72 3.36
CA TRP A 438 30.90 15.15 3.18
C TRP A 438 30.78 15.90 4.51
N THR A 439 31.89 16.12 5.17
CA THR A 439 31.98 16.83 6.46
C THR A 439 31.97 18.34 6.32
N THR A 440 32.42 18.86 5.16
CA THR A 440 32.45 20.30 4.87
C THR A 440 31.27 20.71 4.00
N LYS A 441 30.81 21.95 4.18
CA LYS A 441 29.78 22.54 3.31
C LYS A 441 30.32 22.75 1.90
N ARG A 442 29.46 22.47 0.92
CA ARG A 442 29.69 22.71 -0.52
C ARG A 442 28.53 23.51 -1.08
N THR A 443 28.79 24.38 -2.05
CA THR A 443 27.74 25.06 -2.79
C THR A 443 27.51 24.32 -4.10
N MET A 444 26.30 23.78 -4.28
CA MET A 444 25.91 22.94 -5.41
C MET A 444 24.46 23.22 -5.82
N ASP A 445 24.13 22.85 -7.05
CA ASP A 445 22.72 22.67 -7.41
C ASP A 445 22.24 21.29 -6.91
N ILE A 446 20.99 21.20 -6.45
CA ILE A 446 20.37 19.94 -6.04
C ILE A 446 19.28 19.60 -7.05
N VAL A 447 19.33 18.43 -7.70
CA VAL A 447 18.18 17.88 -8.40
C VAL A 447 17.45 16.91 -7.47
N THR A 448 16.16 17.13 -7.28
CA THR A 448 15.33 16.38 -6.34
C THR A 448 13.91 16.25 -6.89
N ILE A 449 12.96 15.86 -6.06
CA ILE A 449 11.54 15.80 -6.38
C ILE A 449 10.77 16.88 -5.61
N ASP A 450 9.72 17.38 -6.20
CA ASP A 450 8.90 18.46 -5.63
C ASP A 450 8.30 18.13 -4.26
N TYR A 451 8.08 16.84 -3.98
CA TYR A 451 7.70 16.37 -2.64
C TYR A 451 8.70 16.78 -1.55
N LEU A 452 10.02 16.71 -1.84
CA LEU A 452 11.07 17.12 -0.89
C LEU A 452 11.29 18.64 -0.84
N VAL A 453 10.73 19.37 -1.80
CA VAL A 453 10.82 20.85 -1.87
C VAL A 453 9.61 21.52 -1.21
N SER A 454 8.57 20.77 -0.84
CA SER A 454 7.42 21.31 -0.11
C SER A 454 7.84 21.98 1.20
N ASP A 455 7.03 22.91 1.72
CA ASP A 455 7.36 23.74 2.87
C ASP A 455 7.90 23.00 4.11
N ARG A 456 7.57 21.73 4.25
CA ARG A 456 8.02 20.88 5.36
C ARG A 456 9.47 20.43 5.24
N TYR A 457 9.99 20.32 4.01
CA TYR A 457 11.34 19.85 3.72
C TYR A 457 12.25 20.99 3.23
N SER A 458 11.69 22.07 2.67
CA SER A 458 12.45 23.20 2.13
C SER A 458 13.31 23.89 3.18
N ALA A 459 12.86 23.97 4.42
CA ALA A 459 13.64 24.54 5.53
C ALA A 459 14.94 23.76 5.80
N ALA A 460 14.93 22.42 5.61
CA ALA A 460 16.13 21.59 5.76
C ALA A 460 17.06 21.71 4.55
N LEU A 461 16.51 21.93 3.35
CA LEU A 461 17.29 22.05 2.12
C LEU A 461 17.78 23.47 1.85
N SER A 462 17.20 24.48 2.50
CA SER A 462 17.67 25.89 2.39
C SER A 462 17.13 26.81 3.48
N PRO A 463 17.80 26.88 4.64
CA PRO A 463 17.31 27.69 5.75
C PRO A 463 17.43 29.21 5.55
N THR A 464 18.12 29.72 4.54
CA THR A 464 18.54 31.13 4.56
C THR A 464 18.26 31.98 3.33
N LYS A 465 17.92 31.46 2.18
CA LYS A 465 17.41 32.22 1.01
C LYS A 465 16.73 31.30 0.00
N PRO A 466 15.46 31.49 -0.30
CA PRO A 466 14.81 30.77 -1.36
C PRO A 466 15.20 31.36 -2.72
N THR A 467 16.18 30.77 -3.38
CA THR A 467 16.12 30.75 -4.83
C THR A 467 14.96 29.82 -5.18
N PRO A 468 13.97 30.23 -5.97
CA PRO A 468 12.84 29.37 -6.23
C PRO A 468 13.29 28.04 -6.82
N ALA A 469 12.62 26.98 -6.39
CA ALA A 469 12.74 25.68 -7.01
C ALA A 469 12.27 25.79 -8.48
N ILE A 470 12.96 25.09 -9.38
CA ILE A 470 12.66 25.11 -10.82
C ILE A 470 12.28 23.68 -11.21
N ASN A 471 11.02 23.48 -11.57
CA ASN A 471 10.59 22.21 -12.14
C ASN A 471 11.36 21.92 -13.43
N LEU A 472 11.81 20.70 -13.61
CA LEU A 472 12.26 20.26 -14.91
C LEU A 472 11.05 20.02 -15.81
N GLU A 473 11.22 20.35 -17.09
CA GLU A 473 10.27 20.06 -18.12
C GLU A 473 10.85 19.04 -19.10
N ASN A 474 10.01 18.15 -19.59
CA ASN A 474 10.34 17.22 -20.66
C ASN A 474 10.49 17.96 -22.02
N ASP A 475 10.80 17.22 -23.08
CA ASP A 475 11.02 17.78 -24.43
C ASP A 475 9.74 18.40 -25.04
N LYS A 476 8.56 18.23 -24.39
CA LYS A 476 7.28 18.84 -24.80
C LYS A 476 6.94 20.10 -23.99
N GLY A 477 7.76 20.48 -23.02
CA GLY A 477 7.50 21.62 -22.12
C GLY A 477 6.50 21.30 -21.00
N GLU A 478 6.27 20.00 -20.70
CA GLU A 478 5.44 19.54 -19.59
C GLU A 478 6.31 19.21 -18.38
N ASP A 479 5.75 19.26 -17.16
CA ASP A 479 6.43 18.83 -15.94
C ASP A 479 7.04 17.44 -16.12
N TYR A 480 8.34 17.30 -15.81
CA TYR A 480 9.07 16.06 -16.00
C TYR A 480 8.93 15.16 -14.78
N ILE A 481 7.99 14.23 -14.87
CA ILE A 481 7.67 13.30 -13.77
C ILE A 481 8.78 12.27 -13.61
N ILE A 482 9.03 11.85 -12.36
CA ILE A 482 10.16 10.97 -12.00
C ILE A 482 10.18 9.64 -12.80
N TYR A 483 9.05 9.01 -13.03
CA TYR A 483 9.02 7.76 -13.80
C TYR A 483 9.29 7.97 -15.30
N ASP A 484 8.96 9.14 -15.88
CA ASP A 484 9.33 9.48 -17.24
C ASP A 484 10.83 9.77 -17.36
N VAL A 485 11.41 10.44 -16.36
CA VAL A 485 12.86 10.64 -16.24
C VAL A 485 13.62 9.30 -16.22
N VAL A 486 13.12 8.34 -15.44
CA VAL A 486 13.70 6.99 -15.36
C VAL A 486 13.53 6.25 -16.71
N ALA A 487 12.35 6.33 -17.32
CA ALA A 487 12.09 5.70 -18.61
C ALA A 487 13.00 6.25 -19.71
N ASP A 488 13.18 7.57 -19.79
CA ASP A 488 14.05 8.21 -20.77
C ASP A 488 15.53 7.90 -20.53
N TYR A 489 15.94 7.76 -19.27
CA TYR A 489 17.30 7.32 -18.96
C TYR A 489 17.56 5.87 -19.39
N ILE A 490 16.59 4.96 -19.22
CA ILE A 490 16.66 3.58 -19.73
C ILE A 490 16.80 3.60 -21.27
N LYS A 491 15.95 4.34 -21.97
CA LYS A 491 16.01 4.46 -23.43
C LYS A 491 17.39 4.99 -23.89
N TYR A 492 17.91 6.01 -23.22
CA TYR A 492 19.23 6.56 -23.50
C TYR A 492 20.35 5.52 -23.33
N LEU A 493 20.34 4.76 -22.24
CA LEU A 493 21.36 3.74 -21.99
C LEU A 493 21.23 2.53 -22.91
N CYS A 494 20.03 2.18 -23.33
CA CYS A 494 19.76 1.02 -24.18
C CYS A 494 19.73 1.38 -25.68
N GLN A 495 20.00 2.64 -26.05
CA GLN A 495 20.19 2.97 -27.48
C GLN A 495 21.31 2.09 -28.06
N ASP A 496 21.22 1.77 -29.34
CA ASP A 496 22.18 0.91 -30.06
C ASP A 496 22.25 -0.54 -29.56
N GLY A 497 21.19 -1.00 -28.84
CA GLY A 497 21.09 -2.40 -28.34
C GLY A 497 21.91 -2.68 -27.09
N ASN A 498 22.40 -1.67 -26.39
CA ASN A 498 23.08 -1.83 -25.11
C ASN A 498 22.15 -2.40 -24.02
N VAL A 499 22.75 -3.10 -23.05
CA VAL A 499 22.04 -3.72 -21.93
C VAL A 499 22.57 -3.13 -20.62
N ILE A 500 21.67 -2.72 -19.74
CA ILE A 500 22.02 -2.14 -18.45
C ILE A 500 22.45 -3.25 -17.50
N ASN A 501 23.61 -3.10 -16.85
CA ASN A 501 24.07 -4.04 -15.83
C ASN A 501 23.82 -3.49 -14.43
N ALA A 502 23.08 -4.22 -13.60
CA ALA A 502 22.80 -3.85 -12.21
C ALA A 502 24.05 -3.57 -11.37
N ALA A 503 25.19 -4.20 -11.70
CA ALA A 503 26.45 -4.02 -10.99
C ALA A 503 27.06 -2.62 -11.15
N ASP A 504 26.71 -1.90 -12.22
CA ASP A 504 27.22 -0.54 -12.49
C ASP A 504 26.62 0.51 -11.53
N TYR A 505 25.65 0.12 -10.73
CA TYR A 505 24.91 0.98 -9.79
C TYR A 505 25.09 0.57 -8.32
N ASN A 506 26.07 -0.30 -8.00
CA ASN A 506 26.37 -0.72 -6.63
C ASN A 506 26.97 0.38 -5.75
#